data_eb492b7627e2c79605623f5a7979f27d
#
_entry.id   eb492b7627e2c79605623f5a7979f27d
#
_cell.length_a   1.000
_cell.length_b   1.000
_cell.length_c   1.000
_cell.angle_alpha   90.00
_cell.angle_beta   90.00
_cell.angle_gamma   90.00
#
_symmetry.space_group_name_H-M   'P 1'
#
loop_
_entity.id
_entity.type
_entity.pdbx_description
1 polymer ?
#
loop_
_entity_poly.entity_id
_entity_poly.type
_entity_poly.pdbx_seq_one_letter_code
_entity_poly.pdbx_strand_id
1 'polypeptide(L)'
;MKNPPKDPLEVSLHHYVTDFVNQNHSAEVLAKGLEVIGVGFWPVVDHLTFRTFDIETRAKEFLKRGYGYDHELGILEYNNWFAKVYRKPGYPALFIDQAYSGARGKGSLIPDWVKAFGDETLHHVAVRVEDIEKAVFYLEKQGVRFAGEIVGDRGTDLRQIFTEPEMKKGKAFSVVELTERHRGFAGFSPPQANRLMESTRINS
;
A
#
# COMPACT_ATOMS: atom_id res chain seq x y z
N MET A 1 16.60 -3.49 32.82
CA MET A 1 15.22 -2.94 32.70
C MET A 1 14.47 -3.82 31.72
N LYS A 2 13.29 -4.34 32.08
CA LYS A 2 12.44 -5.07 31.11
C LYS A 2 11.87 -4.03 30.16
N ASN A 3 12.03 -4.22 28.84
CA ASN A 3 11.35 -3.37 27.85
C ASN A 3 9.84 -3.39 28.15
N PRO A 4 9.15 -2.24 28.08
CA PRO A 4 7.70 -2.23 28.21
C PRO A 4 7.09 -3.21 27.21
N PRO A 5 5.97 -3.86 27.55
CA PRO A 5 5.29 -4.74 26.59
C PRO A 5 4.96 -3.92 25.33
N LYS A 6 5.32 -4.46 24.16
CA LYS A 6 4.98 -3.81 22.86
C LYS A 6 3.46 -3.71 22.75
N ASP A 7 2.99 -2.58 22.22
CA ASP A 7 1.57 -2.39 21.90
C ASP A 7 1.07 -3.55 21.01
N PRO A 8 0.00 -4.26 21.38
CA PRO A 8 -0.54 -5.37 20.58
C PRO A 8 -0.87 -4.94 19.12
N LEU A 9 -1.23 -3.68 18.90
CA LEU A 9 -1.43 -3.14 17.58
C LEU A 9 -0.11 -3.10 16.78
N GLU A 10 0.95 -2.56 17.41
CA GLU A 10 2.28 -2.51 16.78
C GLU A 10 2.74 -3.92 16.37
N VAL A 11 2.59 -4.89 17.26
CA VAL A 11 2.92 -6.29 16.98
C VAL A 11 2.13 -6.82 15.78
N SER A 12 0.80 -6.53 15.72
CA SER A 12 -0.06 -6.97 14.63
C SER A 12 0.35 -6.33 13.29
N LEU A 13 0.61 -5.02 13.26
CA LEU A 13 1.01 -4.32 12.05
C LEU A 13 2.40 -4.76 11.57
N HIS A 14 3.34 -4.96 12.48
CA HIS A 14 4.65 -5.54 12.16
C HIS A 14 4.52 -6.95 11.57
N HIS A 15 3.59 -7.76 12.06
CA HIS A 15 3.32 -9.08 11.49
C HIS A 15 2.85 -8.97 10.03
N TYR A 16 1.85 -8.13 9.74
CA TYR A 16 1.40 -7.89 8.38
C TYR A 16 2.55 -7.45 7.44
N VAL A 17 3.39 -6.51 7.90
CA VAL A 17 4.53 -6.02 7.10
C VAL A 17 5.58 -7.10 6.92
N THR A 18 5.90 -7.88 7.95
CA THR A 18 6.85 -8.98 7.86
C THR A 18 6.37 -10.06 6.90
N ASP A 19 5.10 -10.43 6.98
CA ASP A 19 4.51 -11.41 6.06
C ASP A 19 4.52 -10.90 4.62
N PHE A 20 4.26 -9.60 4.42
CA PHE A 20 4.34 -8.97 3.11
C PHE A 20 5.77 -9.03 2.56
N VAL A 21 6.78 -8.63 3.33
CA VAL A 21 8.19 -8.67 2.92
C VAL A 21 8.62 -10.09 2.55
N ASN A 22 8.22 -11.09 3.34
CA ASN A 22 8.55 -12.49 3.10
C ASN A 22 7.87 -13.08 1.84
N GLN A 23 6.85 -12.43 1.30
CA GLN A 23 6.06 -12.90 0.16
C GLN A 23 6.16 -12.01 -1.08
N ASN A 24 6.99 -10.96 -1.03
CA ASN A 24 7.15 -10.00 -2.13
C ASN A 24 8.64 -9.75 -2.37
N HIS A 25 9.14 -10.19 -3.53
CA HIS A 25 10.55 -10.08 -3.88
C HIS A 25 11.07 -8.63 -3.86
N SER A 26 10.30 -7.68 -4.40
CA SER A 26 10.69 -6.27 -4.40
C SER A 26 10.80 -5.69 -2.99
N ALA A 27 9.90 -6.10 -2.08
CA ALA A 27 9.95 -5.72 -0.67
C ALA A 27 11.17 -6.35 0.04
N GLU A 28 11.50 -7.61 -0.27
CA GLU A 28 12.68 -8.28 0.27
C GLU A 28 13.98 -7.57 -0.16
N VAL A 29 14.10 -7.21 -1.44
CA VAL A 29 15.26 -6.46 -1.96
C VAL A 29 15.40 -5.13 -1.25
N LEU A 30 14.30 -4.38 -1.10
CA LEU A 30 14.31 -3.10 -0.40
C LEU A 30 14.66 -3.27 1.08
N ALA A 31 14.09 -4.25 1.77
CA ALA A 31 14.38 -4.51 3.18
C ALA A 31 15.86 -4.84 3.41
N LYS A 32 16.47 -5.68 2.55
CA LYS A 32 17.89 -5.98 2.60
C LYS A 32 18.77 -4.75 2.36
N GLY A 33 18.39 -3.89 1.42
CA GLY A 33 19.11 -2.63 1.17
C GLY A 33 19.10 -1.69 2.37
N LEU A 34 17.96 -1.57 3.05
CA LEU A 34 17.82 -0.76 4.27
C LEU A 34 18.62 -1.37 5.43
N GLU A 35 18.60 -2.70 5.58
CA GLU A 35 19.37 -3.40 6.63
C GLU A 35 20.87 -3.16 6.53
N VAL A 36 21.43 -3.11 5.33
CA VAL A 36 22.85 -2.81 5.09
C VAL A 36 23.28 -1.49 5.72
N ILE A 37 22.39 -0.50 5.77
CA ILE A 37 22.64 0.82 6.36
C ILE A 37 22.08 0.95 7.79
N GLY A 38 21.64 -0.16 8.39
CA GLY A 38 21.14 -0.20 9.77
C GLY A 38 19.72 0.36 9.93
N VAL A 39 18.94 0.45 8.86
CA VAL A 39 17.55 0.91 8.87
C VAL A 39 16.61 -0.28 8.72
N GLY A 40 15.63 -0.41 9.63
CA GLY A 40 14.56 -1.40 9.47
C GLY A 40 13.56 -0.98 8.38
N PHE A 41 12.77 -1.93 7.90
CA PHE A 41 11.73 -1.63 6.89
C PHE A 41 10.58 -0.77 7.46
N TRP A 42 10.20 -1.01 8.71
CA TRP A 42 9.07 -0.33 9.37
C TRP A 42 9.14 1.21 9.36
N PRO A 43 10.26 1.87 9.67
CA PRO A 43 10.35 3.33 9.72
C PRO A 43 10.07 4.04 8.39
N VAL A 44 10.19 3.33 7.26
CA VAL A 44 9.98 3.92 5.92
C VAL A 44 8.57 3.64 5.37
N VAL A 45 7.73 2.91 6.11
CA VAL A 45 6.35 2.62 5.70
C VAL A 45 5.50 3.89 5.78
N ASP A 46 4.92 4.29 4.65
CA ASP A 46 4.00 5.43 4.54
C ASP A 46 2.56 5.00 4.84
N HIS A 47 2.09 3.96 4.17
CA HIS A 47 0.76 3.39 4.40
C HIS A 47 0.70 1.90 4.03
N LEU A 48 -0.35 1.25 4.55
CA LEU A 48 -0.67 -0.16 4.31
C LEU A 48 -2.03 -0.24 3.60
N THR A 49 -2.11 -1.04 2.54
CA THR A 49 -3.35 -1.18 1.79
C THR A 49 -3.92 -2.59 1.86
N PHE A 50 -5.17 -2.66 2.30
CA PHE A 50 -5.99 -3.85 2.31
C PHE A 50 -7.07 -3.77 1.24
N ARG A 51 -7.35 -4.89 0.57
CA ARG A 51 -8.53 -5.09 -0.28
C ARG A 51 -9.56 -5.91 0.44
N THR A 52 -10.83 -5.51 0.35
CA THR A 52 -11.91 -6.21 1.07
C THR A 52 -13.22 -6.21 0.29
N PHE A 53 -14.16 -7.07 0.69
CA PHE A 53 -15.56 -6.98 0.27
C PHE A 53 -16.36 -5.97 1.06
N ASP A 54 -15.91 -5.60 2.29
CA ASP A 54 -16.62 -4.71 3.19
C ASP A 54 -15.63 -3.92 4.07
N ILE A 55 -15.42 -2.66 3.72
CA ILE A 55 -14.51 -1.75 4.42
C ILE A 55 -14.89 -1.62 5.89
N GLU A 56 -16.19 -1.51 6.21
CA GLU A 56 -16.64 -1.30 7.58
C GLU A 56 -16.30 -2.50 8.47
N THR A 57 -16.45 -3.69 7.94
CA THR A 57 -16.09 -4.92 8.67
C THR A 57 -14.57 -5.03 8.82
N ARG A 58 -13.81 -4.79 7.76
CA ARG A 58 -12.34 -4.85 7.81
C ARG A 58 -11.73 -3.82 8.76
N ALA A 59 -12.29 -2.62 8.81
CA ALA A 59 -11.79 -1.55 9.66
C ALA A 59 -12.03 -1.76 11.16
N LYS A 60 -13.01 -2.59 11.55
CA LYS A 60 -13.42 -2.76 12.97
C LYS A 60 -12.26 -3.12 13.89
N GLU A 61 -11.34 -3.95 13.46
CA GLU A 61 -10.20 -4.36 14.30
C GLU A 61 -9.24 -3.19 14.58
N PHE A 62 -9.03 -2.33 13.58
CA PHE A 62 -8.15 -1.17 13.68
C PHE A 62 -8.80 -0.04 14.48
N LEU A 63 -10.11 0.19 14.28
CA LEU A 63 -10.88 1.15 15.06
C LEU A 63 -10.85 0.82 16.56
N LYS A 64 -11.03 -0.45 16.92
CA LYS A 64 -10.92 -0.92 18.32
C LYS A 64 -9.54 -0.68 18.94
N ARG A 65 -8.51 -0.50 18.12
CA ARG A 65 -7.13 -0.28 18.52
C ARG A 65 -6.67 1.18 18.37
N GLY A 66 -7.62 2.10 18.17
CA GLY A 66 -7.41 3.55 18.21
C GLY A 66 -7.09 4.20 16.86
N TYR A 67 -7.24 3.51 15.74
CA TYR A 67 -7.35 4.19 14.45
C TYR A 67 -8.67 4.95 14.37
N GLY A 68 -8.66 6.11 13.70
CA GLY A 68 -9.86 6.87 13.35
C GLY A 68 -10.02 6.97 11.85
N TYR A 69 -11.26 7.02 11.37
CA TYR A 69 -11.55 7.33 9.96
C TYR A 69 -11.14 8.77 9.66
N ASP A 70 -10.46 8.98 8.55
CA ASP A 70 -10.06 10.31 8.08
C ASP A 70 -11.25 11.01 7.42
N HIS A 71 -12.00 11.77 8.22
CA HIS A 71 -13.18 12.52 7.77
C HIS A 71 -12.86 13.67 6.83
N GLU A 72 -11.63 14.22 6.89
CA GLU A 72 -11.20 15.31 5.99
C GLU A 72 -10.99 14.81 4.57
N LEU A 73 -10.41 13.62 4.41
CA LEU A 73 -10.30 12.97 3.11
C LEU A 73 -11.65 12.43 2.61
N GLY A 74 -12.52 12.03 3.51
CA GLY A 74 -13.79 11.43 3.16
C GLY A 74 -13.63 10.09 2.43
N ILE A 75 -14.62 9.76 1.58
CA ILE A 75 -14.57 8.60 0.72
C ILE A 75 -13.80 8.98 -0.55
N LEU A 76 -12.74 8.24 -0.83
CA LEU A 76 -11.97 8.39 -2.07
C LEU A 76 -12.65 7.56 -3.16
N GLU A 77 -13.34 8.24 -4.08
CA GLU A 77 -14.11 7.59 -5.14
C GLU A 77 -13.30 7.43 -6.41
N TYR A 78 -13.38 6.26 -7.01
CA TYR A 78 -12.71 5.88 -8.26
C TYR A 78 -13.73 5.34 -9.28
N ASN A 79 -13.27 4.89 -10.43
CA ASN A 79 -14.16 4.45 -11.52
C ASN A 79 -15.12 3.33 -11.08
N ASN A 80 -14.59 2.22 -10.56
CA ASN A 80 -15.36 1.03 -10.20
C ASN A 80 -15.07 0.49 -8.80
N TRP A 81 -14.38 1.30 -7.98
CA TRP A 81 -14.02 1.03 -6.60
C TRP A 81 -13.95 2.32 -5.79
N PHE A 82 -13.85 2.21 -4.49
CA PHE A 82 -13.66 3.32 -3.55
C PHE A 82 -12.80 2.87 -2.39
N ALA A 83 -12.26 3.84 -1.65
CA ALA A 83 -11.46 3.58 -0.48
C ALA A 83 -11.80 4.52 0.67
N LYS A 84 -11.46 4.07 1.88
CA LYS A 84 -11.43 4.88 3.09
C LYS A 84 -10.05 4.82 3.72
N VAL A 85 -9.62 5.94 4.27
CA VAL A 85 -8.34 6.06 4.97
C VAL A 85 -8.59 6.11 6.47
N TYR A 86 -7.79 5.37 7.22
CA TYR A 86 -7.82 5.37 8.68
C TYR A 86 -6.44 5.77 9.19
N ARG A 87 -6.41 6.61 10.23
CA ARG A 87 -5.17 7.15 10.79
C ARG A 87 -5.10 6.96 12.30
N LYS A 88 -3.86 6.76 12.76
CA LYS A 88 -3.50 6.80 14.19
C LYS A 88 -2.15 7.51 14.30
N PRO A 89 -1.99 8.53 15.16
CA PRO A 89 -0.70 9.19 15.35
C PRO A 89 0.43 8.21 15.69
N GLY A 90 1.56 8.35 15.00
CA GLY A 90 2.73 7.48 15.20
C GLY A 90 2.68 6.13 14.46
N TYR A 91 1.64 5.89 13.66
CA TYR A 91 1.47 4.67 12.86
C TYR A 91 1.27 4.98 11.37
N PRO A 92 1.62 4.05 10.45
CA PRO A 92 1.29 4.18 9.03
C PRO A 92 -0.21 4.35 8.84
N ALA A 93 -0.62 5.12 7.83
CA ALA A 93 -2.02 5.18 7.45
C ALA A 93 -2.49 3.81 6.92
N LEU A 94 -3.77 3.49 7.13
CA LEU A 94 -4.42 2.32 6.53
C LEU A 94 -5.32 2.79 5.41
N PHE A 95 -5.07 2.30 4.21
CA PHE A 95 -5.88 2.51 3.03
C PHE A 95 -6.65 1.22 2.78
N ILE A 96 -7.98 1.26 2.89
CA ILE A 96 -8.82 0.07 2.73
C ILE A 96 -9.73 0.28 1.54
N ASP A 97 -9.60 -0.56 0.51
CA ASP A 97 -10.32 -0.44 -0.74
C ASP A 97 -11.36 -1.55 -0.96
N GLN A 98 -12.43 -1.19 -1.66
CA GLN A 98 -13.58 -2.03 -1.96
C GLN A 98 -14.16 -1.69 -3.33
N ALA A 99 -14.59 -2.70 -4.08
CA ALA A 99 -15.35 -2.47 -5.30
C ALA A 99 -16.77 -1.95 -4.99
N TYR A 100 -17.31 -1.10 -5.86
CA TYR A 100 -18.73 -0.77 -5.81
C TYR A 100 -19.59 -2.01 -6.07
N SER A 101 -20.80 -2.02 -5.53
CA SER A 101 -21.80 -3.04 -5.85
C SER A 101 -22.44 -2.77 -7.22
N GLY A 102 -23.02 -3.82 -7.81
CA GLY A 102 -23.80 -3.74 -9.04
C GLY A 102 -22.99 -3.29 -10.27
N ALA A 103 -23.64 -2.55 -11.15
CA ALA A 103 -23.10 -2.16 -12.46
C ALA A 103 -21.83 -1.29 -12.35
N ARG A 104 -21.76 -0.39 -11.35
CA ARG A 104 -20.59 0.49 -11.15
C ARG A 104 -19.32 -0.28 -10.81
N GLY A 105 -19.43 -1.38 -10.08
CA GLY A 105 -18.28 -2.21 -9.68
C GLY A 105 -17.81 -3.19 -10.75
N LYS A 106 -18.50 -3.28 -11.88
CA LYS A 106 -18.14 -4.21 -12.96
C LYS A 106 -16.72 -3.93 -13.47
N GLY A 107 -15.92 -5.00 -13.59
CA GLY A 107 -14.52 -4.92 -14.06
C GLY A 107 -13.53 -4.45 -13.00
N SER A 108 -13.93 -4.27 -11.73
CA SER A 108 -12.98 -4.07 -10.64
C SER A 108 -12.15 -5.33 -10.39
N LEU A 109 -10.84 -5.13 -10.16
CA LEU A 109 -9.91 -6.21 -9.83
C LEU A 109 -10.07 -6.70 -8.38
N ILE A 110 -10.68 -5.88 -7.50
CA ILE A 110 -10.73 -6.13 -6.06
C ILE A 110 -11.46 -7.42 -5.70
N PRO A 111 -12.69 -7.71 -6.22
CA PRO A 111 -13.42 -8.91 -5.82
C PRO A 111 -12.70 -10.22 -6.11
N ASP A 112 -12.05 -10.32 -7.28
CA ASP A 112 -11.33 -11.53 -7.67
C ASP A 112 -10.02 -11.68 -6.91
N TRP A 113 -9.38 -10.56 -6.57
CA TRP A 113 -8.21 -10.54 -5.71
C TRP A 113 -8.56 -11.02 -4.29
N VAL A 114 -9.63 -10.49 -3.68
CA VAL A 114 -10.07 -10.90 -2.33
C VAL A 114 -10.47 -12.36 -2.28
N LYS A 115 -11.17 -12.87 -3.30
CA LYS A 115 -11.47 -14.31 -3.42
C LYS A 115 -10.23 -15.19 -3.46
N ALA A 116 -9.17 -14.72 -4.11
CA ALA A 116 -7.94 -15.49 -4.28
C ALA A 116 -7.03 -15.49 -3.05
N PHE A 117 -6.98 -14.38 -2.32
CA PHE A 117 -5.94 -14.12 -1.31
C PHE A 117 -6.49 -13.78 0.09
N GLY A 118 -7.78 -13.49 0.21
CA GLY A 118 -8.41 -13.05 1.46
C GLY A 118 -8.27 -11.56 1.72
N ASP A 119 -9.08 -11.03 2.64
CA ASP A 119 -9.10 -9.61 2.99
C ASP A 119 -8.26 -9.24 4.23
N GLU A 120 -7.62 -10.26 4.84
CA GLU A 120 -6.63 -10.06 5.90
C GLU A 120 -5.19 -9.96 5.37
N THR A 121 -5.02 -9.92 4.04
CA THR A 121 -3.72 -9.85 3.37
C THR A 121 -3.50 -8.44 2.82
N LEU A 122 -2.26 -7.94 2.93
CA LEU A 122 -1.88 -6.67 2.31
C LEU A 122 -1.80 -6.81 0.78
N HIS A 123 -2.46 -5.90 0.07
CA HIS A 123 -2.26 -5.75 -1.36
C HIS A 123 -0.95 -5.01 -1.65
N HIS A 124 -0.68 -3.93 -0.94
CA HIS A 124 0.60 -3.25 -1.03
C HIS A 124 1.04 -2.61 0.28
N VAL A 125 2.33 -2.41 0.37
CA VAL A 125 2.97 -1.54 1.34
C VAL A 125 3.58 -0.38 0.57
N ALA A 126 3.21 0.83 0.95
CA ALA A 126 3.82 2.03 0.42
C ALA A 126 5.03 2.43 1.26
N VAL A 127 6.12 2.69 0.57
CA VAL A 127 7.40 3.10 1.17
C VAL A 127 7.69 4.54 0.79
N ARG A 128 7.94 5.37 1.78
CA ARG A 128 8.28 6.77 1.58
C ARG A 128 9.73 6.92 1.10
N VAL A 129 9.89 7.67 0.02
CA VAL A 129 11.18 8.05 -0.55
C VAL A 129 11.27 9.57 -0.70
N GLU A 130 12.49 10.12 -0.66
CA GLU A 130 12.73 11.56 -0.83
C GLU A 130 12.93 11.95 -2.30
N ASP A 131 13.36 11.01 -3.16
CA ASP A 131 13.60 11.21 -4.59
C ASP A 131 13.23 9.91 -5.30
N ILE A 132 12.05 9.90 -5.91
CA ILE A 132 11.48 8.68 -6.49
C ILE A 132 12.26 8.20 -7.72
N GLU A 133 12.84 9.10 -8.51
CA GLU A 133 13.66 8.72 -9.66
C GLU A 133 14.94 8.02 -9.23
N LYS A 134 15.61 8.54 -8.17
CA LYS A 134 16.79 7.86 -7.62
C LYS A 134 16.45 6.52 -7.01
N ALA A 135 15.32 6.42 -6.30
CA ALA A 135 14.88 5.16 -5.71
C ALA A 135 14.58 4.12 -6.80
N VAL A 136 13.85 4.49 -7.85
CA VAL A 136 13.57 3.63 -9.01
C VAL A 136 14.89 3.17 -9.65
N PHE A 137 15.77 4.09 -10.02
CA PHE A 137 17.05 3.79 -10.65
C PHE A 137 17.91 2.82 -9.81
N TYR A 138 17.97 3.04 -8.48
CA TYR A 138 18.71 2.15 -7.58
C TYR A 138 18.11 0.75 -7.53
N LEU A 139 16.80 0.65 -7.37
CA LEU A 139 16.09 -0.63 -7.25
C LEU A 139 16.10 -1.42 -8.56
N GLU A 140 16.01 -0.76 -9.72
CA GLU A 140 16.19 -1.41 -11.03
C GLU A 140 17.56 -2.09 -11.16
N LYS A 141 18.61 -1.45 -10.66
CA LYS A 141 19.96 -2.06 -10.60
C LYS A 141 20.04 -3.29 -9.67
N GLN A 142 19.12 -3.40 -8.72
CA GLN A 142 18.98 -4.58 -7.87
C GLN A 142 18.01 -5.63 -8.44
N GLY A 143 17.52 -5.43 -9.68
CA GLY A 143 16.64 -6.36 -10.37
C GLY A 143 15.14 -6.17 -10.09
N VAL A 144 14.74 -5.13 -9.35
CA VAL A 144 13.33 -4.78 -9.19
C VAL A 144 12.82 -4.17 -10.49
N ARG A 145 11.62 -4.58 -10.91
CA ARG A 145 10.93 -4.00 -12.07
C ARG A 145 9.72 -3.21 -11.62
N PHE A 146 9.37 -2.20 -12.41
CA PHE A 146 8.25 -1.29 -12.12
C PHE A 146 7.13 -1.43 -13.14
N ALA A 147 5.89 -1.26 -12.67
CA ALA A 147 4.69 -1.32 -13.48
C ALA A 147 4.32 0.09 -13.97
N GLY A 148 4.62 0.37 -15.23
CA GLY A 148 4.31 1.66 -15.84
C GLY A 148 5.30 2.77 -15.46
N GLU A 149 4.80 4.01 -15.44
CA GLU A 149 5.59 5.22 -15.20
C GLU A 149 5.28 5.83 -13.83
N ILE A 150 6.16 6.73 -13.36
CA ILE A 150 5.89 7.53 -12.17
C ILE A 150 4.65 8.39 -12.43
N VAL A 151 3.67 8.28 -11.55
CA VAL A 151 2.43 9.07 -11.58
C VAL A 151 2.58 10.28 -10.68
N GLY A 152 2.25 11.45 -11.19
CA GLY A 152 2.49 12.75 -10.55
C GLY A 152 3.68 13.47 -11.18
N ASP A 153 3.46 14.74 -11.59
CA ASP A 153 4.49 15.57 -12.21
C ASP A 153 5.53 16.02 -11.17
N ARG A 154 6.73 16.35 -11.64
CA ARG A 154 7.76 16.93 -10.77
C ARG A 154 7.25 18.22 -10.12
N GLY A 155 7.48 18.32 -8.80
CA GLY A 155 7.03 19.47 -8.01
C GLY A 155 5.58 19.39 -7.52
N THR A 156 4.83 18.35 -7.84
CA THR A 156 3.53 18.08 -7.19
C THR A 156 3.71 17.57 -5.76
N ASP A 157 2.63 17.59 -4.99
CA ASP A 157 2.68 17.17 -3.58
C ASP A 157 2.81 15.65 -3.38
N LEU A 158 2.45 14.88 -4.40
CA LEU A 158 2.44 13.41 -4.36
C LEU A 158 2.93 12.84 -5.69
N ARG A 159 3.89 11.93 -5.61
CA ARG A 159 4.39 11.14 -6.74
C ARG A 159 4.51 9.68 -6.34
N GLN A 160 4.11 8.78 -7.21
CA GLN A 160 3.97 7.37 -6.87
C GLN A 160 4.32 6.46 -8.05
N ILE A 161 4.81 5.25 -7.75
CA ILE A 161 4.98 4.17 -8.73
C ILE A 161 4.83 2.83 -8.03
N PHE A 162 4.23 1.85 -8.71
CA PHE A 162 4.22 0.46 -8.26
C PHE A 162 5.36 -0.35 -8.88
N THR A 163 5.89 -1.30 -8.12
CA THR A 163 6.68 -2.39 -8.71
C THR A 163 5.79 -3.28 -9.55
N GLU A 164 6.37 -4.07 -10.47
CA GLU A 164 5.63 -5.18 -11.07
C GLU A 164 5.05 -6.08 -9.97
N PRO A 165 3.83 -6.60 -10.17
CA PRO A 165 3.18 -7.40 -9.15
C PRO A 165 3.92 -8.73 -8.93
N GLU A 166 4.08 -9.08 -7.66
CA GLU A 166 4.42 -10.45 -7.28
C GLU A 166 3.31 -11.39 -7.73
N MET A 167 3.68 -12.51 -8.32
CA MET A 167 2.73 -13.48 -8.85
C MET A 167 2.50 -14.63 -7.89
N LYS A 168 1.24 -14.91 -7.56
CA LYS A 168 0.86 -16.06 -6.72
C LYS A 168 -0.33 -16.78 -7.32
N LYS A 169 -0.21 -18.09 -7.49
CA LYS A 169 -1.26 -18.92 -8.13
C LYS A 169 -1.70 -18.39 -9.51
N GLY A 170 -0.76 -17.86 -10.30
CA GLY A 170 -1.00 -17.31 -11.63
C GLY A 170 -1.77 -15.98 -11.65
N LYS A 171 -1.87 -15.28 -10.51
CA LYS A 171 -2.55 -13.97 -10.39
C LYS A 171 -1.61 -12.94 -9.77
N ALA A 172 -1.81 -11.67 -10.13
CA ALA A 172 -1.17 -10.55 -9.48
C ALA A 172 -1.57 -10.51 -8.00
N PHE A 173 -0.57 -10.63 -7.11
CA PHE A 173 -0.79 -10.77 -5.68
C PHE A 173 -0.53 -9.47 -4.94
N SER A 174 0.68 -8.98 -4.97
CA SER A 174 1.07 -7.80 -4.20
C SER A 174 2.11 -6.95 -4.93
N VAL A 175 2.19 -5.68 -4.59
CA VAL A 175 3.16 -4.73 -5.13
C VAL A 175 3.79 -3.91 -3.99
N VAL A 176 5.01 -3.42 -4.19
CA VAL A 176 5.54 -2.31 -3.39
C VAL A 176 5.16 -1.02 -4.08
N GLU A 177 4.71 -0.04 -3.31
CA GLU A 177 4.55 1.33 -3.78
C GLU A 177 5.74 2.17 -3.30
N LEU A 178 6.38 2.90 -4.21
CA LEU A 178 7.23 4.01 -3.81
C LEU A 178 6.38 5.28 -3.82
N THR A 179 6.43 6.05 -2.74
CA THR A 179 5.68 7.30 -2.61
C THR A 179 6.58 8.43 -2.16
N GLU A 180 6.60 9.50 -2.95
CA GLU A 180 7.30 10.76 -2.67
C GLU A 180 6.26 11.82 -2.31
N ARG A 181 6.40 12.42 -1.12
CA ARG A 181 5.47 13.43 -0.60
C ARG A 181 6.18 14.72 -0.28
N HIS A 182 5.60 15.84 -0.71
CA HIS A 182 6.14 17.18 -0.49
C HIS A 182 5.21 18.03 0.37
N ARG A 183 5.75 19.10 0.94
CA ARG A 183 5.03 20.15 1.68
C ARG A 183 4.08 19.63 2.78
N GLY A 184 4.42 18.47 3.39
CA GLY A 184 3.58 17.88 4.43
C GLY A 184 2.28 17.24 3.92
N PHE A 185 2.12 17.07 2.60
CA PHE A 185 0.92 16.46 2.03
C PHE A 185 0.73 15.02 2.52
N ALA A 186 -0.36 14.77 3.18
CA ALA A 186 -0.73 13.45 3.71
C ALA A 186 -1.93 12.82 2.96
N GLY A 187 -2.45 13.51 1.93
CA GLY A 187 -3.60 13.06 1.15
C GLY A 187 -3.29 11.99 0.12
N PHE A 188 -4.30 11.67 -0.67
CA PHE A 188 -4.24 10.76 -1.83
C PHE A 188 -4.87 11.44 -3.04
N SER A 189 -4.44 11.06 -4.24
CA SER A 189 -4.94 11.61 -5.49
C SER A 189 -5.74 10.54 -6.25
N PRO A 190 -7.09 10.66 -6.34
CA PRO A 190 -7.90 9.70 -7.06
C PRO A 190 -7.46 9.43 -8.51
N PRO A 191 -7.11 10.44 -9.33
CA PRO A 191 -6.61 10.18 -10.68
C PRO A 191 -5.31 9.38 -10.71
N GLN A 192 -4.40 9.61 -9.76
CA GLN A 192 -3.14 8.87 -9.66
C GLN A 192 -3.38 7.42 -9.26
N ALA A 193 -4.22 7.18 -8.24
CA ALA A 193 -4.52 5.84 -7.78
C ALA A 193 -5.22 4.98 -8.85
N ASN A 194 -6.08 5.56 -9.70
CA ASN A 194 -6.64 4.84 -10.85
C ASN A 194 -5.54 4.40 -11.85
N ARG A 195 -4.58 5.27 -12.16
CA ARG A 195 -3.45 4.92 -13.04
C ARG A 195 -2.59 3.80 -12.44
N LEU A 196 -2.30 3.87 -11.15
CA LEU A 196 -1.57 2.82 -10.44
C LEU A 196 -2.34 1.49 -10.46
N MET A 197 -3.65 1.49 -10.21
CA MET A 197 -4.49 0.30 -10.29
C MET A 197 -4.43 -0.33 -11.69
N GLU A 198 -4.56 0.47 -12.74
CA GLU A 198 -4.50 -0.01 -14.13
C GLU A 198 -3.12 -0.53 -14.52
N SER A 199 -2.02 0.03 -14.00
CA SER A 199 -0.66 -0.45 -14.29
C SER A 199 -0.40 -1.88 -13.81
N THR A 200 -1.16 -2.35 -12.81
CA THR A 200 -1.06 -3.73 -12.29
C THR A 200 -1.91 -4.74 -13.05
N ARG A 201 -2.68 -4.32 -14.06
CA ARG A 201 -3.40 -5.25 -14.95
C ARG A 201 -2.39 -6.02 -15.78
N ILE A 202 -2.37 -7.31 -15.62
CA ILE A 202 -1.62 -8.20 -16.51
C ILE A 202 -2.45 -8.29 -17.80
N ASN A 203 -1.87 -7.86 -18.90
CA ASN A 203 -2.44 -8.11 -20.21
C ASN A 203 -2.43 -9.63 -20.44
N SER A 204 -3.59 -10.25 -20.29
CA SER A 204 -3.84 -11.66 -20.59
C SER A 204 -4.03 -11.86 -22.08
#